data_2ec0c88719235b2d64af1d05785b020b
#
_entry.id   2ec0c88719235b2d64af1d05785b020b
#
_cell.length_a   1.000
_cell.length_b   1.000
_cell.length_c   1.000
_cell.angle_alpha   90.00
_cell.angle_beta   90.00
_cell.angle_gamma   90.00
#
_symmetry.space_group_name_H-M   'P 1'
#
loop_
_entity.id
_entity.type
_entity.pdbx_description
1 polymer ?
#
loop_
_entity_poly.entity_id
_entity_poly.type
_entity_poly.pdbx_seq_one_letter_code
_entity_poly.pdbx_strand_id
1 'polypeptide(L)'
;MSTLGIDFGTTNSSASYIDSLGKPQAIRFIGHDLKMPTVISFYGGNPMLGYEAKYMLDNVYQLPPAEQRRLNANTVESIKRKLDNNGHICGRSHRDLISMFLKHVREQAEKACSPQCFDKLVLTHPVQFEEWKKMLLKDAATQAGFTSVELLEE
;
A
#
# COMPACT_ATOMS: atom_id res chain seq x y z
N MET A 1 20.34 5.81 -6.56
CA MET A 1 19.03 5.31 -6.09
C MET A 1 18.46 6.26 -5.06
N SER A 2 17.17 6.42 -5.06
CA SER A 2 16.49 7.49 -4.30
C SER A 2 15.64 6.92 -3.18
N THR A 3 15.29 7.81 -2.25
CA THR A 3 14.39 7.49 -1.14
C THR A 3 12.96 7.81 -1.53
N LEU A 4 12.07 6.84 -1.37
CA LEU A 4 10.63 7.01 -1.49
C LEU A 4 10.05 7.30 -0.11
N GLY A 5 9.27 8.35 0.02
CA GLY A 5 8.42 8.58 1.18
C GLY A 5 7.03 8.03 0.90
N ILE A 6 6.50 7.21 1.77
CA ILE A 6 5.11 6.74 1.68
C ILE A 6 4.36 7.11 2.95
N ASP A 7 3.30 7.88 2.78
CA ASP A 7 2.27 8.04 3.79
C ASP A 7 1.27 6.88 3.63
N PHE A 8 1.43 5.86 4.46
CA PHE A 8 0.60 4.66 4.45
C PHE A 8 -0.68 4.90 5.25
N GLY A 9 -1.67 5.47 4.59
CA GLY A 9 -2.94 5.83 5.21
C GLY A 9 -3.91 4.66 5.35
N THR A 10 -4.91 4.83 6.21
CA THR A 10 -5.98 3.85 6.43
C THR A 10 -6.86 3.68 5.20
N THR A 11 -7.23 4.76 4.56
CA THR A 11 -8.13 4.79 3.39
C THR A 11 -7.37 5.00 2.09
N ASN A 12 -6.41 5.91 2.10
CA ASN A 12 -5.57 6.25 0.96
C ASN A 12 -4.12 6.36 1.39
N SER A 13 -3.23 6.07 0.46
CA SER A 13 -1.79 6.24 0.63
C SER A 13 -1.26 7.22 -0.42
N SER A 14 -0.22 7.96 -0.07
CA SER A 14 0.47 8.86 -0.99
C SER A 14 1.97 8.60 -0.99
N ALA A 15 2.64 9.04 -2.04
CA ALA A 15 4.08 8.87 -2.18
C ALA A 15 4.75 10.18 -2.59
N SER A 16 5.98 10.36 -2.17
CA SER A 16 6.82 11.52 -2.49
C SER A 16 8.30 11.12 -2.53
N TYR A 17 9.12 11.95 -3.12
CA TYR A 17 10.57 11.79 -3.11
C TYR A 17 11.27 13.15 -3.11
N ILE A 18 12.56 13.16 -2.86
CA ILE A 18 13.40 14.35 -2.98
C ILE A 18 14.11 14.29 -4.34
N ASP A 19 13.94 15.33 -5.15
CA ASP A 19 14.57 15.42 -6.47
C ASP A 19 16.07 15.75 -6.39
N SER A 20 16.74 15.79 -7.52
CA SER A 20 18.17 16.09 -7.62
C SER A 20 18.55 17.50 -7.14
N LEU A 21 17.59 18.40 -7.02
CA LEU A 21 17.76 19.75 -6.51
C LEU A 21 17.46 19.86 -5.00
N GLY A 22 17.17 18.74 -4.33
CA GLY A 22 16.83 18.70 -2.91
C GLY A 22 15.40 19.14 -2.60
N LYS A 23 14.51 19.19 -3.60
CA LYS A 23 13.14 19.63 -3.41
C LYS A 23 12.20 18.44 -3.28
N PRO A 24 11.21 18.50 -2.36
CA PRO A 24 10.20 17.47 -2.24
C PRO A 24 9.24 17.49 -3.44
N GLN A 25 9.00 16.33 -4.00
CA GLN A 25 8.08 16.10 -5.12
C GLN A 25 7.02 15.08 -4.72
N ALA A 26 5.76 15.48 -4.76
CA ALA A 26 4.65 14.55 -4.62
C ALA A 26 4.49 13.75 -5.91
N ILE A 27 4.28 12.44 -5.79
CA ILE A 27 4.12 11.56 -6.94
C ILE A 27 2.66 11.52 -7.36
N ARG A 28 2.40 11.89 -8.60
CA ARG A 28 1.12 11.69 -9.26
C ARG A 28 1.16 10.36 -10.00
N PHE A 29 0.34 9.42 -9.57
CA PHE A 29 0.26 8.11 -10.22
C PHE A 29 -0.32 8.22 -11.62
N ILE A 30 0.26 7.49 -12.58
CA ILE A 30 -0.11 7.60 -14.00
C ILE A 30 -1.62 7.33 -14.19
N GLY A 31 -2.31 8.26 -14.85
CA GLY A 31 -3.74 8.18 -15.10
C GLY A 31 -4.62 8.43 -13.87
N HIS A 32 -4.03 8.80 -12.72
CA HIS A 32 -4.72 8.95 -11.45
C HIS A 32 -4.29 10.23 -10.72
N ASP A 33 -4.53 10.30 -9.42
CA ASP A 33 -4.21 11.44 -8.58
C ASP A 33 -2.98 11.17 -7.69
N LEU A 34 -2.76 12.06 -6.71
CA LEU A 34 -1.69 11.95 -5.70
C LEU A 34 -1.96 10.87 -4.65
N LYS A 35 -3.20 10.42 -4.53
CA LYS A 35 -3.63 9.43 -3.52
C LYS A 35 -4.02 8.12 -4.20
N MET A 36 -3.46 7.03 -3.70
CA MET A 36 -3.82 5.67 -4.10
C MET A 36 -4.70 5.04 -3.01
N PRO A 37 -5.84 4.44 -3.38
CA PRO A 37 -6.66 3.70 -2.41
C PRO A 37 -5.87 2.58 -1.74
N THR A 38 -5.93 2.50 -0.41
CA THR A 38 -5.28 1.44 0.37
C THR A 38 -6.19 0.20 0.41
N VAL A 39 -6.30 -0.47 -0.71
CA VAL A 39 -7.21 -1.61 -0.93
C VAL A 39 -6.49 -2.73 -1.65
N ILE A 40 -6.75 -3.96 -1.23
CA ILE A 40 -6.27 -5.19 -1.89
C ILE A 40 -7.45 -6.12 -2.07
N SER A 41 -7.63 -6.70 -3.26
CA SER A 41 -8.66 -7.70 -3.53
C SER A 41 -8.06 -8.97 -4.13
N PHE A 42 -8.50 -10.10 -3.59
CA PHE A 42 -8.17 -11.44 -4.09
C PHE A 42 -9.36 -12.09 -4.82
N TYR A 43 -10.32 -11.29 -5.24
CA TYR A 43 -11.51 -11.77 -5.92
C TYR A 43 -11.23 -12.47 -7.24
N GLY A 44 -10.31 -11.97 -8.02
CA GLY A 44 -9.88 -12.58 -9.28
C GLY A 44 -8.76 -13.61 -9.12
N GLY A 45 -8.24 -14.12 -10.23
CA GLY A 45 -7.11 -15.05 -10.24
C GLY A 45 -5.79 -14.41 -9.81
N ASN A 46 -5.64 -13.11 -10.07
CA ASN A 46 -4.50 -12.31 -9.63
C ASN A 46 -4.94 -11.25 -8.61
N PRO A 47 -4.13 -10.91 -7.63
CA PRO A 47 -4.42 -9.83 -6.71
C PRO A 47 -4.59 -8.50 -7.45
N MET A 48 -5.64 -7.76 -7.07
CA MET A 48 -5.86 -6.38 -7.49
C MET A 48 -5.47 -5.45 -6.35
N LEU A 49 -4.78 -4.36 -6.65
CA LEU A 49 -4.29 -3.40 -5.65
C LEU A 49 -4.63 -1.97 -6.06
N GLY A 50 -4.83 -1.12 -5.05
CA GLY A 50 -5.02 0.31 -5.25
C GLY A 50 -6.26 0.63 -6.09
N TYR A 51 -6.07 1.35 -7.17
CA TYR A 51 -7.17 1.83 -8.02
C TYR A 51 -8.00 0.72 -8.63
N GLU A 52 -7.38 -0.37 -9.07
CA GLU A 52 -8.08 -1.52 -9.66
C GLU A 52 -9.01 -2.19 -8.64
N ALA A 53 -8.51 -2.45 -7.44
CA ALA A 53 -9.30 -3.01 -6.36
C ALA A 53 -10.45 -2.09 -5.94
N LYS A 54 -10.19 -0.79 -5.83
CA LYS A 54 -11.21 0.21 -5.50
C LYS A 54 -12.28 0.32 -6.58
N TYR A 55 -11.89 0.29 -7.84
CA TYR A 55 -12.83 0.29 -8.96
C TYR A 55 -13.80 -0.89 -8.89
N MET A 56 -13.30 -2.08 -8.58
CA MET A 56 -14.14 -3.26 -8.41
C MET A 56 -15.14 -3.11 -7.26
N LEU A 57 -14.69 -2.56 -6.12
CA LEU A 57 -15.57 -2.30 -4.98
C LEU A 57 -16.66 -1.28 -5.31
N ASP A 58 -16.29 -0.18 -5.95
CA ASP A 58 -17.22 0.90 -6.30
C ASP A 58 -18.29 0.44 -7.31
N ASN A 59 -17.99 -0.59 -8.09
CA ASN A 59 -18.89 -1.17 -9.09
C ASN A 59 -19.45 -2.53 -8.68
N VAL A 60 -19.38 -2.90 -7.41
CA VAL A 60 -19.83 -4.19 -6.90
C VAL A 60 -21.31 -4.49 -7.22
N TYR A 61 -22.15 -3.46 -7.26
CA TYR A 61 -23.57 -3.55 -7.58
C TYR A 61 -23.87 -4.10 -8.98
N GLN A 62 -22.89 -4.08 -9.89
CA GLN A 62 -23.01 -4.65 -11.24
C GLN A 62 -22.85 -6.16 -11.27
N LEU A 63 -22.40 -6.76 -10.17
CA LEU A 63 -22.21 -8.20 -10.04
C LEU A 63 -23.47 -8.89 -9.51
N PRO A 64 -23.70 -10.17 -9.84
CA PRO A 64 -24.72 -10.97 -9.19
C PRO A 64 -24.52 -11.04 -7.67
N PRO A 65 -25.60 -11.22 -6.85
CA PRO A 65 -25.48 -11.20 -5.38
C PRO A 65 -24.43 -12.16 -4.81
N ALA A 66 -24.28 -13.36 -5.37
CA ALA A 66 -23.28 -14.32 -4.94
C ALA A 66 -21.84 -13.80 -5.18
N GLU A 67 -21.61 -13.17 -6.32
CA GLU A 67 -20.31 -12.57 -6.66
C GLU A 67 -20.02 -11.30 -5.86
N GLN A 68 -21.06 -10.51 -5.51
CA GLN A 68 -20.90 -9.39 -4.59
C GLN A 68 -20.37 -9.85 -3.23
N ARG A 69 -20.96 -10.91 -2.67
CA ARG A 69 -20.50 -11.50 -1.41
C ARG A 69 -19.07 -12.02 -1.52
N ARG A 70 -18.72 -12.66 -2.63
CA ARG A 70 -17.39 -13.17 -2.88
C ARG A 70 -16.35 -12.06 -2.99
N LEU A 71 -16.66 -10.98 -3.71
CA LEU A 71 -15.78 -9.80 -3.80
C LEU A 71 -15.54 -9.19 -2.42
N ASN A 72 -16.62 -8.94 -1.67
CA ASN A 72 -16.52 -8.32 -0.34
C ASN A 72 -15.74 -9.20 0.64
N ALA A 73 -15.94 -10.52 0.61
CA ALA A 73 -15.23 -11.47 1.48
C ALA A 73 -13.72 -11.58 1.17
N ASN A 74 -13.32 -11.27 -0.05
CA ASN A 74 -11.93 -11.38 -0.52
C ASN A 74 -11.24 -10.02 -0.73
N THR A 75 -11.82 -8.94 -0.24
CA THR A 75 -11.27 -7.59 -0.37
C THR A 75 -10.92 -7.02 1.00
N VAL A 76 -9.72 -6.47 1.11
CA VAL A 76 -9.20 -5.88 2.34
C VAL A 76 -9.11 -4.38 2.16
N GLU A 77 -9.91 -3.66 2.97
CA GLU A 77 -9.81 -2.22 3.17
C GLU A 77 -9.31 -1.92 4.58
N SER A 78 -8.77 -0.73 4.79
CA SER A 78 -8.36 -0.26 6.11
C SER A 78 -7.41 -1.22 6.85
N ILE A 79 -6.40 -1.73 6.15
CA ILE A 79 -5.44 -2.72 6.69
C ILE A 79 -4.88 -2.26 8.04
N LYS A 80 -4.49 -0.99 8.19
CA LYS A 80 -3.92 -0.45 9.44
C LYS A 80 -4.84 -0.64 10.66
N ARG A 81 -6.16 -0.55 10.46
CA ARG A 81 -7.15 -0.75 11.54
C ARG A 81 -7.40 -2.21 11.88
N LYS A 82 -7.07 -3.11 10.97
CA LYS A 82 -7.30 -4.56 11.10
C LYS A 82 -6.08 -5.31 11.61
N LEU A 83 -5.00 -4.62 11.92
CA LEU A 83 -3.81 -5.23 12.49
C LEU A 83 -4.10 -5.67 13.93
N ASP A 84 -4.12 -6.97 14.14
CA ASP A 84 -4.34 -7.62 15.42
C ASP A 84 -3.32 -8.73 15.67
N ASN A 85 -3.40 -9.36 16.84
CA ASN A 85 -2.47 -10.43 17.21
C ASN A 85 -2.71 -11.75 16.46
N ASN A 86 -3.81 -11.89 15.71
CA ASN A 86 -4.08 -13.08 14.90
C ASN A 86 -3.19 -13.11 13.64
N GLY A 87 -2.73 -11.95 13.18
CA GLY A 87 -1.73 -11.86 12.13
C GLY A 87 -2.20 -12.18 10.72
N HIS A 88 -3.51 -12.42 10.50
CA HIS A 88 -4.06 -12.82 9.20
C HIS A 88 -5.35 -12.10 8.86
N ILE A 89 -5.50 -11.72 7.58
CA ILE A 89 -6.73 -11.20 6.99
C ILE A 89 -6.92 -11.90 5.64
N CYS A 90 -8.11 -12.40 5.37
CA CYS A 90 -8.41 -13.16 4.15
C CYS A 90 -7.42 -14.33 3.92
N GLY A 91 -7.01 -15.01 4.99
CA GLY A 91 -6.08 -16.14 4.92
C GLY A 91 -4.63 -15.76 4.61
N ARG A 92 -4.29 -14.47 4.63
CA ARG A 92 -2.93 -13.96 4.36
C ARG A 92 -2.37 -13.23 5.57
N SER A 93 -1.07 -13.33 5.78
CA SER A 93 -0.41 -12.62 6.87
C SER A 93 -0.48 -11.10 6.67
N HIS A 94 -0.56 -10.36 7.75
CA HIS A 94 -0.48 -8.89 7.72
C HIS A 94 0.77 -8.40 6.99
N ARG A 95 1.90 -9.06 7.25
CA ARG A 95 3.16 -8.73 6.59
C ARG A 95 3.07 -8.88 5.07
N ASP A 96 2.50 -9.98 4.57
CA ASP A 96 2.37 -10.22 3.13
C ASP A 96 1.45 -9.18 2.48
N LEU A 97 0.32 -8.85 3.12
CA LEU A 97 -0.61 -7.84 2.61
C LEU A 97 0.05 -6.46 2.52
N ILE A 98 0.73 -6.02 3.57
CA ILE A 98 1.42 -4.73 3.59
C ILE A 98 2.56 -4.73 2.57
N SER A 99 3.34 -5.82 2.50
CA SER A 99 4.43 -5.97 1.53
C SER A 99 3.92 -5.86 0.08
N MET A 100 2.84 -6.55 -0.24
CA MET A 100 2.22 -6.47 -1.58
C MET A 100 1.81 -5.04 -1.92
N PHE A 101 1.19 -4.34 -0.98
CA PHE A 101 0.75 -2.97 -1.19
C PHE A 101 1.93 -1.99 -1.35
N LEU A 102 2.94 -2.07 -0.48
CA LEU A 102 4.13 -1.22 -0.57
C LEU A 102 4.91 -1.45 -1.87
N LYS A 103 5.03 -2.72 -2.29
CA LYS A 103 5.64 -3.06 -3.58
C LYS A 103 4.85 -2.45 -4.75
N HIS A 104 3.53 -2.52 -4.71
CA HIS A 104 2.67 -1.93 -5.73
C HIS A 104 2.84 -0.41 -5.80
N VAL A 105 2.82 0.29 -4.65
CA VAL A 105 3.06 1.74 -4.60
C VAL A 105 4.42 2.09 -5.19
N ARG A 106 5.48 1.34 -4.84
CA ARG A 106 6.83 1.51 -5.39
C ARG A 106 6.84 1.38 -6.91
N GLU A 107 6.26 0.31 -7.44
CA GLU A 107 6.22 0.06 -8.89
C GLU A 107 5.46 1.17 -9.64
N GLN A 108 4.34 1.63 -9.09
CA GLN A 108 3.58 2.73 -9.68
C GLN A 108 4.34 4.06 -9.59
N ALA A 109 5.05 4.30 -8.48
CA ALA A 109 5.90 5.48 -8.33
C ALA A 109 7.06 5.48 -9.33
N GLU A 110 7.72 4.34 -9.51
CA GLU A 110 8.82 4.20 -10.49
C GLU A 110 8.34 4.39 -11.94
N LYS A 111 7.14 3.93 -12.28
CA LYS A 111 6.53 4.20 -13.58
C LYS A 111 6.25 5.68 -13.78
N ALA A 112 5.73 6.37 -12.76
CA ALA A 112 5.40 7.79 -12.82
C ALA A 112 6.63 8.69 -12.89
N CYS A 113 7.75 8.26 -12.31
CA CYS A 113 8.98 9.04 -12.18
C CYS A 113 10.15 8.48 -13.00
N SER A 114 9.87 7.61 -13.99
CA SER A 114 10.93 7.00 -14.82
C SER A 114 11.92 8.04 -15.37
N PRO A 115 13.25 7.79 -15.30
CA PRO A 115 13.92 6.54 -14.94
C PRO A 115 14.26 6.38 -13.45
N GLN A 116 13.60 7.10 -12.55
CA GLN A 116 13.86 7.06 -11.10
C GLN A 116 13.56 5.66 -10.53
N CYS A 117 14.46 5.15 -9.69
CA CYS A 117 14.27 3.91 -8.93
C CYS A 117 14.40 4.18 -7.43
N PHE A 118 13.63 3.46 -6.62
CA PHE A 118 13.58 3.65 -5.19
C PHE A 118 14.00 2.37 -4.45
N ASP A 119 15.09 2.43 -3.71
CA ASP A 119 15.59 1.33 -2.88
C ASP A 119 15.50 1.59 -1.37
N LYS A 120 15.27 2.86 -1.00
CA LYS A 120 15.11 3.29 0.39
C LYS A 120 13.68 3.78 0.62
N LEU A 121 13.17 3.56 1.82
CA LEU A 121 11.81 3.92 2.21
C LEU A 121 11.81 4.72 3.51
N VAL A 122 11.07 5.82 3.52
CA VAL A 122 10.55 6.46 4.73
C VAL A 122 9.05 6.20 4.77
N LEU A 123 8.59 5.54 5.84
CA LEU A 123 7.21 5.09 5.98
C LEU A 123 6.59 5.71 7.22
N THR A 124 5.43 6.36 7.08
CA THR A 124 4.72 6.94 8.22
C THR A 124 3.94 5.89 9.02
N HIS A 125 3.81 6.14 10.30
CA HIS A 125 2.96 5.35 11.20
C HIS A 125 2.32 6.23 12.27
N PRO A 126 1.12 5.85 12.79
CA PRO A 126 0.50 6.55 13.90
C PRO A 126 1.36 6.53 15.17
N VAL A 127 1.28 7.61 15.95
CA VAL A 127 1.99 7.74 17.25
C VAL A 127 1.68 6.56 18.20
N GLN A 128 0.42 6.08 18.16
CA GLN A 128 -0.03 5.00 19.05
C GLN A 128 0.40 3.59 18.60
N PHE A 129 1.18 3.47 17.51
CA PHE A 129 1.59 2.14 17.06
C PHE A 129 2.51 1.47 18.08
N GLU A 130 2.11 0.29 18.51
CA GLU A 130 2.91 -0.60 19.35
C GLU A 130 4.17 -1.07 18.62
N GLU A 131 5.22 -1.41 19.37
CA GLU A 131 6.50 -1.83 18.78
C GLU A 131 6.37 -3.00 17.81
N TRP A 132 5.51 -3.99 18.08
CA TRP A 132 5.31 -5.11 17.17
C TRP A 132 4.70 -4.67 15.82
N LYS A 133 3.85 -3.65 15.78
CA LYS A 133 3.30 -3.08 14.55
C LYS A 133 4.38 -2.33 13.76
N LYS A 134 5.26 -1.60 14.45
CA LYS A 134 6.40 -0.92 13.82
C LYS A 134 7.36 -1.94 13.21
N MET A 135 7.68 -3.02 13.91
CA MET A 135 8.50 -4.11 13.38
C MET A 135 7.84 -4.77 12.18
N LEU A 136 6.53 -5.02 12.24
CA LEU A 136 5.75 -5.56 11.13
C LEU A 136 5.86 -4.69 9.87
N LEU A 137 5.76 -3.36 10.01
CA LEU A 137 5.92 -2.43 8.89
C LEU A 137 7.33 -2.51 8.28
N LYS A 138 8.38 -2.56 9.11
CA LYS A 138 9.76 -2.71 8.64
C LYS A 138 9.99 -4.03 7.90
N ASP A 139 9.50 -5.14 8.45
CA ASP A 139 9.63 -6.45 7.86
C ASP A 139 8.88 -6.52 6.51
N ALA A 140 7.67 -5.96 6.46
CA ALA A 140 6.88 -5.90 5.24
C ALA A 140 7.58 -5.05 4.15
N ALA A 141 8.16 -3.92 4.52
CA ALA A 141 8.89 -3.06 3.59
C ALA A 141 10.17 -3.74 3.07
N THR A 142 10.89 -4.44 3.93
CA THR A 142 12.06 -5.25 3.51
C THR A 142 11.64 -6.36 2.55
N GLN A 143 10.54 -7.05 2.83
CA GLN A 143 9.96 -8.07 1.94
C GLN A 143 9.51 -7.47 0.60
N ALA A 144 9.07 -6.21 0.57
CA ALA A 144 8.71 -5.47 -0.64
C ALA A 144 9.93 -5.06 -1.49
N GLY A 145 11.15 -5.31 -1.01
CA GLY A 145 12.41 -5.08 -1.73
C GLY A 145 13.12 -3.78 -1.39
N PHE A 146 12.72 -3.07 -0.33
CA PHE A 146 13.47 -1.92 0.15
C PHE A 146 14.69 -2.37 0.97
N THR A 147 15.85 -1.80 0.67
CA THR A 147 17.12 -2.14 1.34
C THR A 147 17.34 -1.37 2.63
N SER A 148 16.68 -0.22 2.79
CA SER A 148 16.73 0.61 3.98
C SER A 148 15.33 1.15 4.27
N VAL A 149 14.88 1.03 5.52
CA VAL A 149 13.55 1.44 5.95
C VAL A 149 13.65 2.28 7.21
N GLU A 150 13.16 3.50 7.13
CA GLU A 150 13.02 4.41 8.26
C GLU A 150 11.53 4.62 8.54
N LEU A 151 11.14 4.60 9.81
CA LEU A 151 9.78 4.89 10.24
C LEU A 151 9.70 6.30 10.80
N LEU A 152 8.64 7.01 10.43
CA LEU A 152 8.36 8.37 10.87
C LEU A 152 6.98 8.45 11.50
N GLU A 153 6.87 9.04 12.69
CA GLU A 153 5.58 9.32 13.32
C GLU A 153 4.79 10.37 12.54
N GLU A 154 3.50 10.11 12.41
CA GLU A 154 2.53 11.05 11.81
C GLU A 154 2.30 12.27 12.72
#